data_391961f250517ef2af86112df5293f30
#
_entry.id   391961f250517ef2af86112df5293f30
#
_cell.length_a   1.000
_cell.length_b   1.000
_cell.length_c   1.000
_cell.angle_alpha   90.00
_cell.angle_beta   90.00
_cell.angle_gamma   90.00
#
_symmetry.space_group_name_H-M   'P 1'
#
loop_
_entity.id
_entity.type
_entity.pdbx_description
1 polymer ?
#
loop_
_entity_poly.entity_id
_entity_poly.type
_entity_poly.pdbx_seq_one_letter_code
_entity_poly.pdbx_strand_id
1 'polypeptide(L)'
;RAETSTDPSPFNMMEVIVELKPKEFWRKGVTYESLVKEMDEALQFPGVSNAWTMPIKARNDMLTTGIRTAVGIKIFGPDIKKIEAIGKEIEMVAKEVKGTSNVYAERVAGGYFLDFQINRDQLAR
;
A
#
# COMPACT_ATOMS: atom_id res chain seq x y z
N ARG A 1 -8.67 -0.48 -5.85
CA ARG A 1 -7.87 -1.22 -6.83
C ARG A 1 -8.00 -0.54 -8.19
N ALA A 2 -6.89 -0.38 -8.93
CA ALA A 2 -6.96 0.04 -10.33
C ALA A 2 -7.62 -1.06 -11.15
N GLU A 3 -8.65 -0.69 -11.93
CA GLU A 3 -9.42 -1.63 -12.76
C GLU A 3 -8.85 -1.76 -14.18
N THR A 4 -7.56 -1.51 -14.35
CA THR A 4 -6.90 -1.59 -15.65
C THR A 4 -5.94 -2.76 -15.72
N SER A 5 -5.86 -3.41 -16.87
CA SER A 5 -4.92 -4.51 -17.13
C SER A 5 -3.45 -4.08 -17.06
N THR A 6 -3.18 -2.79 -17.10
CA THR A 6 -1.85 -2.19 -17.06
C THR A 6 -1.34 -1.87 -15.64
N ASP A 7 -2.21 -1.99 -14.62
CA ASP A 7 -1.84 -1.80 -13.21
C ASP A 7 -2.32 -3.00 -12.38
N PRO A 8 -1.55 -4.11 -12.39
CA PRO A 8 -1.90 -5.33 -11.67
C PRO A 8 -1.67 -5.14 -10.17
N SER A 9 -2.66 -4.59 -9.49
CA SER A 9 -2.64 -4.48 -8.02
C SER A 9 -3.14 -5.77 -7.37
N PRO A 10 -2.49 -6.26 -6.31
CA PRO A 10 -2.95 -7.43 -5.57
C PRO A 10 -4.30 -7.16 -4.89
N PHE A 11 -5.07 -8.21 -4.59
CA PHE A 11 -6.40 -8.10 -4.00
C PHE A 11 -6.44 -7.41 -2.63
N ASN A 12 -5.37 -7.50 -1.88
CA ASN A 12 -5.21 -6.87 -0.56
C ASN A 12 -4.88 -5.38 -0.63
N MET A 13 -4.69 -4.83 -1.83
CA MET A 13 -4.44 -3.41 -2.01
C MET A 13 -5.71 -2.68 -2.40
N MET A 14 -6.11 -1.74 -1.56
CA MET A 14 -7.22 -0.83 -1.79
C MET A 14 -6.69 0.60 -1.98
N GLU A 15 -7.08 1.24 -3.05
CA GLU A 15 -6.77 2.64 -3.32
C GLU A 15 -8.07 3.44 -3.35
N VAL A 16 -8.12 4.49 -2.55
CA VAL A 16 -9.29 5.35 -2.42
C VAL A 16 -8.86 6.80 -2.59
N ILE A 17 -9.52 7.50 -3.49
CA ILE A 17 -9.31 8.94 -3.67
C ILE A 17 -10.30 9.67 -2.77
N VAL A 18 -9.79 10.52 -1.88
CA VAL A 18 -10.59 11.34 -0.99
C VAL A 18 -10.54 12.78 -1.48
N GLU A 19 -11.65 13.28 -1.99
CA GLU A 19 -11.80 14.68 -2.37
C GLU A 19 -12.21 15.50 -1.15
N LEU A 20 -11.36 16.44 -0.78
CA LEU A 20 -11.64 17.36 0.33
C LEU A 20 -12.46 18.56 -0.17
N LYS A 21 -13.38 19.02 0.67
CA LYS A 21 -14.07 20.29 0.42
C LYS A 21 -13.07 21.45 0.37
N PRO A 22 -13.36 22.54 -0.34
CA PRO A 22 -12.56 23.75 -0.29
C PRO A 22 -12.31 24.21 1.15
N LYS A 23 -11.15 24.80 1.42
CA LYS A 23 -10.71 25.17 2.79
C LYS A 23 -11.66 26.10 3.53
N GLU A 24 -12.43 26.90 2.80
CA GLU A 24 -13.46 27.80 3.36
C GLU A 24 -14.59 27.06 4.08
N PHE A 25 -14.81 25.80 3.75
CA PHE A 25 -15.81 24.94 4.41
C PHE A 25 -15.22 24.08 5.55
N TRP A 26 -13.92 24.24 5.84
CA TRP A 26 -13.32 23.48 6.91
C TRP A 26 -13.64 24.08 8.28
N ARG A 27 -13.68 23.24 9.29
CA ARG A 27 -13.82 23.69 10.69
C ARG A 27 -12.66 24.63 11.05
N LYS A 28 -12.95 25.67 11.82
CA LYS A 28 -11.95 26.65 12.24
C LYS A 28 -10.78 25.96 12.98
N GLY A 29 -9.56 26.25 12.57
CA GLY A 29 -8.33 25.69 13.16
C GLY A 29 -7.92 24.31 12.65
N VAL A 30 -8.67 23.70 11.72
CA VAL A 30 -8.29 22.44 11.09
C VAL A 30 -7.22 22.69 10.03
N THR A 31 -6.13 21.94 10.11
CA THR A 31 -5.09 21.88 9.08
C THR A 31 -5.20 20.59 8.28
N TYR A 32 -4.50 20.50 7.15
CA TYR A 32 -4.43 19.28 6.36
C TYR A 32 -3.91 18.10 7.20
N GLU A 33 -2.85 18.34 7.97
CA GLU A 33 -2.21 17.33 8.80
C GLU A 33 -3.16 16.82 9.91
N SER A 34 -3.90 17.74 10.56
CA SER A 34 -4.88 17.34 11.59
C SER A 34 -6.04 16.55 10.99
N LEU A 35 -6.47 16.91 9.76
CA LEU A 35 -7.53 16.20 9.06
C LEU A 35 -7.08 14.78 8.66
N VAL A 36 -5.87 14.64 8.14
CA VAL A 36 -5.29 13.33 7.82
C VAL A 36 -5.21 12.45 9.07
N LYS A 37 -4.79 13.02 10.21
CA LYS A 37 -4.74 12.29 11.47
C LYS A 37 -6.13 11.82 11.92
N GLU A 38 -7.15 12.69 11.86
CA GLU A 38 -8.53 12.32 12.19
C GLU A 38 -9.06 11.21 11.28
N MET A 39 -8.77 11.28 9.98
CA MET A 39 -9.15 10.23 9.03
C MET A 39 -8.42 8.91 9.32
N ASP A 40 -7.14 8.97 9.64
CA ASP A 40 -6.36 7.78 9.97
C ASP A 40 -6.89 7.09 11.23
N GLU A 41 -7.20 7.86 12.27
CA GLU A 41 -7.80 7.36 13.51
C GLU A 41 -9.19 6.73 13.27
N ALA A 42 -10.00 7.34 12.40
CA ALA A 42 -11.34 6.85 12.09
C ALA A 42 -11.36 5.59 11.21
N LEU A 43 -10.28 5.34 10.46
CA LEU A 43 -10.17 4.23 9.49
C LEU A 43 -9.22 3.12 9.96
N GLN A 44 -9.06 2.95 11.27
CA GLN A 44 -8.29 1.85 11.83
C GLN A 44 -9.09 0.54 11.76
N PHE A 45 -8.73 -0.33 10.82
CA PHE A 45 -9.33 -1.66 10.70
C PHE A 45 -8.30 -2.75 10.99
N PRO A 46 -8.67 -3.82 11.72
CA PRO A 46 -7.78 -4.94 11.96
C PRO A 46 -7.25 -5.56 10.64
N GLY A 47 -5.93 -5.66 10.52
CA GLY A 47 -5.28 -6.24 9.34
C GLY A 47 -5.14 -5.30 8.14
N VAL A 48 -5.55 -4.04 8.26
CA VAL A 48 -5.37 -3.00 7.24
C VAL A 48 -4.43 -1.93 7.76
N SER A 49 -3.44 -1.56 6.96
CA SER A 49 -2.54 -0.43 7.22
C SER A 49 -2.84 0.69 6.24
N ASN A 50 -3.13 1.89 6.75
CA ASN A 50 -3.39 3.05 5.92
C ASN A 50 -2.09 3.74 5.52
N ALA A 51 -2.02 4.20 4.27
CA ALA A 51 -0.96 5.07 3.78
C ALA A 51 -1.58 6.31 3.13
N TRP A 52 -1.39 7.46 3.76
CA TRP A 52 -1.93 8.73 3.29
C TRP A 52 -0.92 9.45 2.41
N THR A 53 -1.28 9.68 1.16
CA THR A 53 -0.38 10.29 0.20
C THR A 53 -1.15 11.10 -0.84
N MET A 54 -0.46 12.04 -1.47
CA MET A 54 -1.01 12.74 -2.63
C MET A 54 -0.90 11.86 -3.88
N PRO A 55 -1.92 11.80 -4.74
CA PRO A 55 -1.97 10.89 -5.88
C PRO A 55 -0.75 10.97 -6.80
N ILE A 56 -0.35 12.18 -7.19
CA ILE A 56 0.81 12.41 -8.08
C ILE A 56 2.12 12.02 -7.38
N LYS A 57 2.26 12.38 -6.10
CA LYS A 57 3.45 12.05 -5.32
C LYS A 57 3.61 10.54 -5.16
N ALA A 58 2.53 9.82 -4.82
CA ALA A 58 2.54 8.37 -4.69
C ALA A 58 2.97 7.69 -5.99
N ARG A 59 2.47 8.18 -7.12
CA ARG A 59 2.83 7.64 -8.43
C ARG A 59 4.31 7.88 -8.77
N ASN A 60 4.81 9.06 -8.50
CA ASN A 60 6.23 9.37 -8.71
C ASN A 60 7.13 8.53 -7.81
N ASP A 61 6.80 8.41 -6.52
CA ASP A 61 7.55 7.60 -5.56
C ASP A 61 7.58 6.12 -6.03
N MET A 62 6.44 5.58 -6.44
CA MET A 62 6.33 4.21 -6.93
C MET A 62 7.13 3.97 -8.22
N LEU A 63 7.13 4.91 -9.17
CA LEU A 63 7.87 4.78 -10.42
C LEU A 63 9.39 4.85 -10.20
N THR A 64 9.84 5.63 -9.24
CA THR A 64 11.28 5.84 -8.96
C THR A 64 11.85 4.78 -8.03
N THR A 65 11.13 4.40 -6.99
CA THR A 65 11.63 3.50 -5.94
C THR A 65 10.96 2.13 -5.94
N GLY A 66 9.81 1.98 -6.59
CA GLY A 66 8.96 0.80 -6.51
C GLY A 66 8.20 0.67 -5.18
N ILE A 67 8.19 1.72 -4.37
CA ILE A 67 7.54 1.76 -3.05
C ILE A 67 6.59 2.95 -3.01
N ARG A 68 5.37 2.78 -2.47
CA ARG A 68 4.32 3.81 -2.45
C ARG A 68 4.37 4.76 -1.26
N THR A 69 5.33 4.56 -0.37
CA THR A 69 5.52 5.37 0.82
C THR A 69 6.80 6.19 0.71
N ALA A 70 6.90 7.27 1.49
CA ALA A 70 8.06 8.15 1.50
C ALA A 70 9.35 7.43 1.95
N VAL A 71 9.22 6.42 2.81
CA VAL A 71 10.32 5.58 3.27
C VAL A 71 9.96 4.12 3.03
N GLY A 72 10.89 3.36 2.49
CA GLY A 72 10.73 1.94 2.28
C GLY A 72 12.03 1.18 2.48
N ILE A 73 11.91 -0.02 3.02
CA ILE A 73 13.02 -0.95 3.23
C ILE A 73 12.84 -2.13 2.28
N LYS A 74 13.80 -2.35 1.40
CA LYS A 74 13.81 -3.49 0.49
C LYS A 74 14.68 -4.61 1.06
N ILE A 75 14.10 -5.78 1.23
CA ILE A 75 14.77 -6.97 1.74
C ILE A 75 14.97 -7.93 0.58
N PHE A 76 16.20 -8.37 0.37
CA PHE A 76 16.55 -9.31 -0.71
C PHE A 76 17.06 -10.63 -0.13
N GLY A 77 16.73 -11.72 -0.77
CA GLY A 77 17.18 -13.05 -0.39
C GLY A 77 16.62 -14.14 -1.30
N PRO A 78 17.16 -15.36 -1.22
CA PRO A 78 16.71 -16.48 -2.06
C PRO A 78 15.42 -17.16 -1.54
N ASP A 79 15.04 -16.94 -0.28
CA ASP A 79 13.92 -17.61 0.37
C ASP A 79 12.86 -16.58 0.79
N ILE A 80 11.71 -16.60 0.10
CA ILE A 80 10.64 -15.65 0.32
C ILE A 80 10.01 -15.75 1.72
N LYS A 81 9.98 -16.95 2.32
CA LYS A 81 9.43 -17.13 3.68
C LYS A 81 10.35 -16.49 4.72
N LYS A 82 11.67 -16.60 4.52
CA LYS A 82 12.65 -15.93 5.39
C LYS A 82 12.58 -14.41 5.23
N ILE A 83 12.44 -13.93 3.99
CA ILE A 83 12.25 -12.49 3.71
C ILE A 83 11.01 -11.97 4.45
N GLU A 84 9.88 -12.68 4.38
CA GLU A 84 8.66 -12.31 5.09
C GLU A 84 8.85 -12.30 6.61
N ALA A 85 9.53 -13.29 7.17
CA ALA A 85 9.84 -13.35 8.60
C ALA A 85 10.66 -12.14 9.06
N ILE A 86 11.75 -11.84 8.33
CA ILE A 86 12.59 -10.66 8.58
C ILE A 86 11.78 -9.37 8.43
N GLY A 87 10.91 -9.28 7.42
CA GLY A 87 10.03 -8.12 7.24
C GLY A 87 9.13 -7.87 8.45
N LYS A 88 8.56 -8.92 9.03
CA LYS A 88 7.74 -8.82 10.25
C LYS A 88 8.55 -8.35 11.46
N GLU A 89 9.79 -8.81 11.61
CA GLU A 89 10.68 -8.36 12.69
C GLU A 89 11.02 -6.87 12.52
N ILE A 90 11.35 -6.44 11.31
CA ILE A 90 11.62 -5.04 10.99
C ILE A 90 10.36 -4.19 11.24
N GLU A 91 9.17 -4.67 10.88
CA GLU A 91 7.91 -3.98 11.17
C GLU A 91 7.72 -3.73 12.66
N MET A 92 7.98 -4.73 13.50
CA MET A 92 7.87 -4.58 14.95
C MET A 92 8.83 -3.52 15.50
N VAL A 93 10.09 -3.59 15.10
CA VAL A 93 11.12 -2.63 15.55
C VAL A 93 10.82 -1.21 15.03
N ALA A 94 10.41 -1.08 13.77
CA ALA A 94 10.15 0.21 13.17
C ALA A 94 8.91 0.91 13.76
N LYS A 95 7.94 0.18 14.27
CA LYS A 95 6.78 0.74 15.01
C LYS A 95 7.16 1.45 16.30
N GLU A 96 8.27 1.06 16.92
CA GLU A 96 8.77 1.67 18.14
C GLU A 96 9.58 2.96 17.88
N VAL A 97 9.94 3.23 16.64
CA VAL A 97 10.72 4.41 16.28
C VAL A 97 9.85 5.66 16.37
N LYS A 98 10.27 6.61 17.20
CA LYS A 98 9.55 7.88 17.35
C LYS A 98 9.47 8.65 16.02
N GLY A 99 8.27 9.05 15.65
CA GLY A 99 8.01 9.74 14.40
C GLY A 99 7.53 8.83 13.26
N THR A 100 7.45 7.53 13.50
CA THR A 100 6.84 6.58 12.58
C THR A 100 5.34 6.49 12.88
N SER A 101 4.50 6.74 11.88
CA SER A 101 3.05 6.66 12.05
C SER A 101 2.50 5.29 11.66
N ASN A 102 2.81 4.82 10.46
CA ASN A 102 2.34 3.54 9.95
C ASN A 102 3.51 2.73 9.39
N VAL A 103 3.62 1.47 9.81
CA VAL A 103 4.61 0.52 9.30
C VAL A 103 3.90 -0.74 8.85
N TYR A 104 4.21 -1.17 7.66
CA TYR A 104 3.64 -2.36 7.06
C TYR A 104 4.72 -3.16 6.33
N ALA A 105 4.85 -4.44 6.68
CA ALA A 105 5.66 -5.39 5.92
C ALA A 105 4.77 -6.15 4.93
N GLU A 106 5.20 -6.22 3.69
CA GLU A 106 4.51 -6.99 2.64
C GLU A 106 4.40 -8.47 3.04
N ARG A 107 3.20 -9.07 2.90
CA ARG A 107 2.90 -10.45 3.30
C ARG A 107 2.34 -11.22 2.11
N VAL A 108 3.22 -11.51 1.16
CA VAL A 108 2.85 -12.17 -0.11
C VAL A 108 3.34 -13.61 -0.22
N ALA A 109 4.02 -14.14 0.80
CA ALA A 109 4.48 -15.52 0.80
C ALA A 109 3.31 -16.47 1.00
N GLY A 110 2.77 -17.04 -0.05
CA GLY A 110 1.70 -18.05 0.00
C GLY A 110 0.45 -17.71 -0.81
N GLY A 111 0.55 -16.71 -1.69
CA GLY A 111 -0.50 -16.47 -2.69
C GLY A 111 -0.63 -17.63 -3.67
N TYR A 112 -1.87 -17.90 -4.08
CA TYR A 112 -2.14 -18.84 -5.16
C TYR A 112 -2.21 -18.09 -6.47
N PHE A 113 -1.64 -18.69 -7.53
CA PHE A 113 -1.71 -18.18 -8.90
C PHE A 113 -2.61 -19.11 -9.70
N LEU A 114 -3.46 -18.53 -10.54
CA LEU A 114 -4.26 -19.26 -11.50
C LEU A 114 -3.67 -19.01 -12.90
N ASP A 115 -3.03 -20.01 -13.46
CA ASP A 115 -2.47 -19.94 -14.80
C ASP A 115 -3.43 -20.57 -15.81
N PHE A 116 -3.78 -19.81 -16.84
CA PHE A 116 -4.57 -20.31 -17.95
C PHE A 116 -3.63 -20.90 -19.01
N GLN A 117 -3.66 -22.22 -19.18
CA GLN A 117 -2.97 -22.89 -20.28
C GLN A 117 -3.87 -22.91 -21.51
N ILE A 118 -3.58 -22.07 -22.47
CA ILE A 118 -4.36 -21.94 -23.69
C ILE A 118 -4.03 -23.11 -24.63
N ASN A 119 -5.03 -23.92 -24.96
CA ASN A 119 -4.93 -24.91 -26.02
C ASN A 119 -5.09 -24.21 -27.39
N ARG A 120 -3.98 -23.90 -28.03
CA ARG A 120 -3.94 -23.12 -29.29
C ARG A 120 -4.63 -23.84 -30.44
N ASP A 121 -4.57 -25.17 -30.50
CA ASP A 121 -5.18 -25.98 -31.56
C ASP A 121 -6.71 -25.95 -31.49
N GLN A 122 -7.26 -25.85 -30.30
CA GLN A 122 -8.70 -25.70 -30.10
C GLN A 122 -9.18 -24.27 -30.28
N LEU A 123 -8.34 -23.29 -29.95
CA LEU A 123 -8.68 -21.88 -30.11
C LEU A 123 -8.74 -21.44 -31.58
N ALA A 124 -7.99 -22.13 -32.46
CA ALA A 124 -7.93 -21.83 -33.92
C ALA A 124 -9.10 -22.43 -34.72
N ARG A 125 -10.03 -23.12 -34.09
CA ARG A 125 -11.23 -23.69 -34.70
C ARG A 125 -12.48 -22.90 -34.30
#